data_7c86f18c54142198a58c9ed37a3bd304
#
_entry.id   7c86f18c54142198a58c9ed37a3bd304
#
_cell.length_a   1.000
_cell.length_b   1.000
_cell.length_c   1.000
_cell.angle_alpha   90.00
_cell.angle_beta   90.00
_cell.angle_gamma   90.00
#
_symmetry.space_group_name_H-M   'P 1'
#
loop_
_entity.id
_entity.type
_entity.pdbx_description
1 polymer ?
#
loop_
_entity_poly.entity_id
_entity_poly.type
_entity_poly.pdbx_seq_one_letter_code
_entity_poly.pdbx_strand_id
1 'polypeptide(L)'
;QCTIPNEWKKLTQHDVGYTAGIETDKVAPEWLLKSNEMDKVITISKHSADVLRRTTWQARNQDTGELIPDYKCTTGIDYVGFPMKEIESTDIDLSLRHDFNFLCVAQLGPRKNVNGVIDNFIGEFKNDDVGLLLKLNGANDSVIDFHNIKPMFDNIKKTSIEEGWKCSINLIHGNLTNEQMNGLYSHPKVKAFVSLTHGEGFGLPLYEAAYNNIPVIATDWSGHLDFLVTRTAKRRTKQFAAVKYELKQIPESAVWDTVLQADSKWAYVDNEDAKKKMRDVYKNYSKWEKKAKKLSSTFKGEQYWYDKFNKALNLGDS
;
A
#
# COMPACT_ATOMS: atom_id res chain seq x y z
N GLN A 1 -13.13 6.69 -17.62
CA GLN A 1 -12.41 5.45 -17.86
C GLN A 1 -11.62 5.08 -16.59
N CYS A 2 -11.84 3.88 -16.05
CA CYS A 2 -11.25 3.43 -14.79
C CYS A 2 -10.28 2.27 -15.05
N THR A 3 -9.09 2.60 -15.57
CA THR A 3 -8.02 1.65 -15.93
C THR A 3 -6.66 2.31 -15.70
N ILE A 4 -5.58 1.62 -16.09
CA ILE A 4 -4.25 2.23 -16.16
C ILE A 4 -4.20 3.20 -17.35
N PRO A 5 -3.50 4.35 -17.22
CA PRO A 5 -3.55 5.43 -18.21
C PRO A 5 -3.18 5.03 -19.63
N ASN A 6 -2.25 4.10 -19.83
CA ASN A 6 -1.86 3.64 -21.17
C ASN A 6 -3.01 2.99 -21.98
N GLU A 7 -4.11 2.62 -21.32
CA GLU A 7 -5.32 2.08 -21.97
C GLU A 7 -6.38 3.15 -22.30
N TRP A 8 -6.21 4.39 -21.82
CA TRP A 8 -7.18 5.46 -22.06
C TRP A 8 -7.24 5.88 -23.52
N LYS A 9 -8.44 6.24 -23.96
CA LYS A 9 -8.72 6.66 -25.33
C LYS A 9 -9.72 7.82 -25.30
N LYS A 10 -9.62 8.73 -26.26
CA LYS A 10 -10.69 9.73 -26.48
C LYS A 10 -11.89 9.00 -27.06
N LEU A 11 -13.01 8.98 -26.32
CA LEU A 11 -14.23 8.26 -26.66
C LEU A 11 -15.41 9.22 -26.86
N THR A 12 -15.42 10.33 -26.14
CA THR A 12 -16.55 11.28 -26.12
C THR A 12 -16.04 12.74 -26.17
N GLN A 13 -16.94 13.68 -26.03
CA GLN A 13 -16.58 15.11 -25.91
C GLN A 13 -15.94 15.42 -24.56
N HIS A 14 -16.28 14.64 -23.51
CA HIS A 14 -15.77 14.81 -22.16
C HIS A 14 -15.31 13.48 -21.58
N ASP A 15 -14.01 13.28 -21.57
CA ASP A 15 -13.39 12.06 -21.06
C ASP A 15 -12.62 12.31 -19.77
N VAL A 16 -12.93 11.57 -18.72
CA VAL A 16 -12.22 11.60 -17.44
C VAL A 16 -11.47 10.29 -17.23
N GLY A 17 -10.18 10.36 -16.99
CA GLY A 17 -9.36 9.24 -16.60
C GLY A 17 -9.33 9.08 -15.07
N TYR A 18 -9.61 7.87 -14.57
CA TYR A 18 -9.47 7.52 -13.14
C TYR A 18 -8.52 6.34 -13.01
N THR A 19 -7.48 6.48 -12.19
CA THR A 19 -6.45 5.44 -12.05
C THR A 19 -6.11 5.16 -10.59
N ALA A 20 -5.78 3.88 -10.32
CA ALA A 20 -5.22 3.43 -9.05
C ALA A 20 -3.84 4.05 -8.72
N GLY A 21 -3.27 4.79 -9.66
CA GLY A 21 -2.02 5.50 -9.46
C GLY A 21 -0.79 4.66 -9.68
N ILE A 22 0.33 5.19 -9.23
CA ILE A 22 1.66 4.61 -9.43
C ILE A 22 2.37 4.44 -8.09
N GLU A 23 3.22 3.42 -8.01
CA GLU A 23 3.98 3.09 -6.80
C GLU A 23 5.47 3.44 -6.90
N THR A 24 5.86 4.15 -7.96
CA THR A 24 7.22 4.64 -8.18
C THR A 24 7.29 6.16 -8.09
N ASP A 25 8.48 6.73 -8.27
CA ASP A 25 8.72 8.17 -8.24
C ASP A 25 8.43 8.88 -9.56
N LYS A 26 8.13 8.15 -10.64
CA LYS A 26 7.73 8.68 -11.95
C LYS A 26 6.78 7.75 -12.70
N VAL A 27 6.06 8.27 -13.67
CA VAL A 27 5.18 7.52 -14.57
C VAL A 27 5.85 7.31 -15.94
N ALA A 28 5.35 6.31 -16.69
CA ALA A 28 5.78 6.07 -18.06
C ALA A 28 5.40 7.24 -19.00
N PRO A 29 6.13 7.43 -20.12
CA PRO A 29 5.80 8.45 -21.12
C PRO A 29 4.37 8.34 -21.64
N GLU A 30 3.89 7.13 -21.90
CA GLU A 30 2.53 6.84 -22.30
C GLU A 30 1.50 7.41 -21.37
N TRP A 31 1.74 7.37 -20.06
CA TRP A 31 0.81 7.91 -19.08
C TRP A 31 0.62 9.42 -19.23
N LEU A 32 1.69 10.14 -19.57
CA LEU A 32 1.60 11.58 -19.84
C LEU A 32 0.82 11.87 -21.12
N LEU A 33 1.09 11.12 -22.20
CA LEU A 33 0.39 11.25 -23.47
C LEU A 33 -1.11 11.03 -23.28
N LYS A 34 -1.46 9.90 -22.67
CA LYS A 34 -2.87 9.52 -22.45
C LYS A 34 -3.58 10.43 -21.44
N SER A 35 -2.88 10.93 -20.44
CA SER A 35 -3.45 11.92 -19.52
C SER A 35 -3.78 13.24 -20.22
N ASN A 36 -2.94 13.65 -21.19
CA ASN A 36 -3.19 14.88 -21.95
C ASN A 36 -4.31 14.74 -23.00
N GLU A 37 -4.73 13.51 -23.34
CA GLU A 37 -5.93 13.25 -24.14
C GLU A 37 -7.22 13.38 -23.33
N MET A 38 -7.18 13.35 -22.00
CA MET A 38 -8.34 13.45 -21.11
C MET A 38 -8.66 14.91 -20.78
N ASP A 39 -9.93 15.22 -20.54
CA ASP A 39 -10.34 16.52 -20.05
C ASP A 39 -9.98 16.71 -18.57
N LYS A 40 -9.89 15.59 -17.84
CA LYS A 40 -9.48 15.55 -16.44
C LYS A 40 -8.91 14.20 -16.06
N VAL A 41 -8.00 14.21 -15.07
CA VAL A 41 -7.45 12.99 -14.46
C VAL A 41 -7.75 12.99 -12.95
N ILE A 42 -8.21 11.87 -12.44
CA ILE A 42 -8.40 11.63 -11.00
C ILE A 42 -7.52 10.46 -10.59
N THR A 43 -6.73 10.64 -9.54
CA THR A 43 -5.91 9.59 -8.93
C THR A 43 -6.42 9.27 -7.53
N ILE A 44 -6.07 8.09 -7.00
CA ILE A 44 -6.54 7.66 -5.67
C ILE A 44 -5.70 8.22 -4.51
N SER A 45 -4.59 8.88 -4.81
CA SER A 45 -3.72 9.46 -3.77
C SER A 45 -3.05 10.74 -4.23
N LYS A 46 -2.66 11.56 -3.26
CA LYS A 46 -1.83 12.74 -3.50
C LYS A 46 -0.46 12.35 -4.07
N HIS A 47 0.11 11.23 -3.62
CA HIS A 47 1.37 10.72 -4.16
C HIS A 47 1.27 10.53 -5.67
N SER A 48 0.29 9.76 -6.15
CA SER A 48 0.09 9.51 -7.57
C SER A 48 -0.18 10.79 -8.36
N ALA A 49 -0.99 11.71 -7.82
CA ALA A 49 -1.22 13.01 -8.45
C ALA A 49 0.07 13.83 -8.58
N ASP A 50 0.88 13.88 -7.52
CA ASP A 50 2.13 14.64 -7.51
C ASP A 50 3.19 14.00 -8.43
N VAL A 51 3.25 12.67 -8.51
CA VAL A 51 4.14 11.95 -9.44
C VAL A 51 3.75 12.27 -10.89
N LEU A 52 2.46 12.20 -11.23
CA LEU A 52 1.98 12.49 -12.57
C LEU A 52 2.26 13.96 -12.97
N ARG A 53 2.13 14.92 -12.04
CA ARG A 53 2.41 16.34 -12.30
C ARG A 53 3.89 16.65 -12.49
N ARG A 54 4.76 15.98 -11.74
CA ARG A 54 6.21 16.29 -11.73
C ARG A 54 7.02 15.49 -12.74
N THR A 55 6.48 14.39 -13.28
CA THR A 55 7.19 13.59 -14.28
C THR A 55 7.32 14.38 -15.57
N THR A 56 8.54 14.41 -16.10
CA THR A 56 8.83 14.94 -17.43
C THR A 56 9.60 13.91 -18.24
N TRP A 57 9.39 13.93 -19.56
CA TRP A 57 10.11 13.11 -20.51
C TRP A 57 10.51 13.92 -21.75
N GLN A 58 11.56 13.49 -22.44
CA GLN A 58 11.82 14.00 -23.79
C GLN A 58 10.78 13.40 -24.76
N ALA A 59 10.17 14.23 -25.57
CA ALA A 59 9.25 13.82 -26.61
C ALA A 59 9.63 14.48 -27.95
N ARG A 60 9.11 13.97 -29.04
CA ARG A 60 9.18 14.63 -30.36
C ARG A 60 7.77 14.89 -30.86
N ASN A 61 7.55 16.08 -31.38
CA ASN A 61 6.34 16.38 -32.12
C ASN A 61 6.32 15.51 -33.38
N GLN A 62 5.26 14.75 -33.59
CA GLN A 62 5.16 13.82 -34.72
C GLN A 62 5.04 14.53 -36.08
N ASP A 63 4.43 15.73 -36.08
CA ASP A 63 4.19 16.49 -37.32
C ASP A 63 5.40 17.34 -37.72
N THR A 64 6.09 17.96 -36.77
CA THR A 64 7.21 18.89 -37.04
C THR A 64 8.57 18.27 -36.81
N GLY A 65 8.67 17.13 -36.12
CA GLY A 65 9.93 16.50 -35.69
C GLY A 65 10.66 17.26 -34.58
N GLU A 66 10.10 18.37 -34.08
CA GLU A 66 10.71 19.21 -33.05
C GLU A 66 10.85 18.47 -31.74
N LEU A 67 12.00 18.64 -31.06
CA LEU A 67 12.26 18.07 -29.74
C LEU A 67 11.55 18.87 -28.66
N ILE A 68 10.76 18.19 -27.84
CA ILE A 68 10.14 18.74 -26.64
C ILE A 68 10.90 18.17 -25.43
N PRO A 69 11.81 18.93 -24.80
CA PRO A 69 12.72 18.40 -23.77
C PRO A 69 12.00 18.03 -22.47
N ASP A 70 10.92 18.74 -22.11
CA ASP A 70 10.21 18.61 -20.83
C ASP A 70 8.72 18.36 -21.05
N TYR A 71 8.39 17.34 -21.82
CA TYR A 71 7.00 16.93 -22.02
C TYR A 71 6.40 16.45 -20.69
N LYS A 72 5.26 17.02 -20.30
CA LYS A 72 4.59 16.77 -19.01
C LYS A 72 3.08 16.68 -19.15
N CYS A 73 2.42 16.25 -18.09
CA CYS A 73 0.98 16.32 -18.01
C CYS A 73 0.53 17.79 -17.85
N THR A 74 -0.34 18.22 -18.75
CA THR A 74 -0.97 19.57 -18.76
C THR A 74 -2.43 19.54 -18.34
N THR A 75 -3.04 18.34 -18.30
CA THR A 75 -4.41 18.13 -17.88
C THR A 75 -4.59 18.39 -16.39
N GLY A 76 -5.75 18.89 -16.00
CA GLY A 76 -6.11 19.07 -14.60
C GLY A 76 -6.15 17.73 -13.86
N ILE A 77 -5.41 17.63 -12.74
CA ILE A 77 -5.31 16.40 -11.93
C ILE A 77 -5.90 16.67 -10.55
N ASP A 78 -6.89 15.86 -10.16
CA ASP A 78 -7.38 15.78 -8.79
C ASP A 78 -7.01 14.45 -8.15
N TYR A 79 -7.16 14.34 -6.83
CA TYR A 79 -7.06 13.06 -6.14
C TYR A 79 -8.25 12.84 -5.20
N VAL A 80 -8.79 11.64 -5.24
CA VAL A 80 -9.91 11.18 -4.41
C VAL A 80 -9.57 9.79 -3.90
N GLY A 81 -9.42 9.65 -2.58
CA GLY A 81 -9.16 8.36 -1.93
C GLY A 81 -10.39 7.44 -1.94
N PHE A 82 -10.26 6.28 -1.36
CA PHE A 82 -11.34 5.32 -1.24
C PHE A 82 -12.23 5.59 -0.02
N PRO A 83 -13.57 5.47 -0.17
CA PRO A 83 -14.46 5.33 0.97
C PRO A 83 -14.22 3.99 1.67
N MET A 84 -14.24 3.97 2.99
CA MET A 84 -14.43 2.72 3.73
C MET A 84 -15.93 2.51 3.94
N LYS A 85 -16.37 1.31 3.61
CA LYS A 85 -17.71 0.84 4.01
C LYS A 85 -17.62 0.31 5.43
N GLU A 86 -18.65 0.58 6.22
CA GLU A 86 -18.85 -0.15 7.47
C GLU A 86 -19.19 -1.59 7.10
N ILE A 87 -18.36 -2.52 7.54
CA ILE A 87 -18.51 -3.95 7.29
C ILE A 87 -18.59 -4.61 8.66
N GLU A 88 -19.60 -5.43 8.87
CA GLU A 88 -19.67 -6.27 10.06
C GLU A 88 -18.45 -7.20 10.10
N SER A 89 -17.97 -7.52 11.29
CA SER A 89 -16.88 -8.48 11.45
C SER A 89 -17.45 -9.85 11.80
N THR A 90 -16.90 -10.88 11.16
CA THR A 90 -17.16 -12.27 11.53
C THR A 90 -15.98 -12.79 12.32
N ASP A 91 -16.23 -13.42 13.46
CA ASP A 91 -15.17 -14.06 14.25
C ASP A 91 -14.44 -15.10 13.40
N ILE A 92 -13.11 -15.01 13.42
CA ILE A 92 -12.22 -15.98 12.78
C ILE A 92 -11.51 -16.75 13.90
N ASP A 93 -11.68 -18.07 13.90
CA ASP A 93 -10.90 -18.94 14.79
C ASP A 93 -9.47 -19.07 14.25
N LEU A 94 -8.55 -18.36 14.89
CA LEU A 94 -7.13 -18.41 14.61
C LEU A 94 -6.42 -19.08 15.78
N SER A 95 -5.88 -20.27 15.56
CA SER A 95 -5.06 -20.99 16.55
C SER A 95 -3.69 -20.33 16.76
N LEU A 96 -3.68 -19.06 17.20
CA LEU A 96 -2.47 -18.28 17.44
C LEU A 96 -1.86 -18.61 18.81
N ARG A 97 -0.58 -19.02 18.77
CA ARG A 97 0.20 -19.39 19.97
C ARG A 97 0.41 -18.22 20.93
N HIS A 98 0.63 -17.02 20.40
CA HIS A 98 0.98 -15.84 21.16
C HIS A 98 -0.18 -14.84 21.23
N ASP A 99 -0.24 -14.03 22.30
CA ASP A 99 -1.25 -12.99 22.49
C ASP A 99 -0.92 -11.68 21.77
N PHE A 100 0.32 -11.53 21.31
CA PHE A 100 0.74 -10.43 20.45
C PHE A 100 1.17 -10.95 19.09
N ASN A 101 0.46 -10.60 18.04
CA ASN A 101 0.82 -10.93 16.68
C ASN A 101 0.85 -9.69 15.80
N PHE A 102 1.90 -9.56 15.00
CA PHE A 102 1.93 -8.66 13.86
C PHE A 102 1.15 -9.30 12.71
N LEU A 103 0.43 -8.49 11.96
CA LEU A 103 -0.29 -8.91 10.75
C LEU A 103 0.34 -8.26 9.53
N CYS A 104 0.58 -9.04 8.48
CA CYS A 104 0.91 -8.54 7.15
C CYS A 104 -0.09 -9.12 6.14
N VAL A 105 -0.70 -8.27 5.33
CA VAL A 105 -1.62 -8.67 4.26
C VAL A 105 -1.04 -8.20 2.94
N ALA A 106 -0.75 -9.13 2.04
CA ALA A 106 -0.14 -8.80 0.76
C ALA A 106 -0.42 -9.88 -0.31
N GLN A 107 -0.43 -9.47 -1.56
CA GLN A 107 -0.14 -10.36 -2.68
C GLN A 107 1.39 -10.47 -2.81
N LEU A 108 1.92 -11.68 -2.98
CA LEU A 108 3.36 -11.88 -3.15
C LEU A 108 3.85 -11.22 -4.44
N GLY A 109 4.93 -10.51 -4.32
CA GLY A 109 5.60 -9.83 -5.41
C GLY A 109 6.74 -8.95 -4.90
N PRO A 110 7.72 -8.61 -5.75
CA PRO A 110 8.91 -7.85 -5.34
C PRO A 110 8.56 -6.55 -4.62
N ARG A 111 7.55 -5.82 -5.10
CA ARG A 111 7.12 -4.54 -4.55
C ARG A 111 6.63 -4.63 -3.10
N LYS A 112 5.93 -5.69 -2.75
CA LYS A 112 5.33 -5.87 -1.41
C LYS A 112 6.35 -6.21 -0.32
N ASN A 113 7.56 -6.64 -0.70
CA ASN A 113 8.68 -6.89 0.19
C ASN A 113 8.33 -7.78 1.41
N VAL A 114 7.56 -8.84 1.17
CA VAL A 114 7.12 -9.77 2.22
C VAL A 114 8.31 -10.46 2.87
N ASN A 115 9.33 -10.85 2.09
CA ASN A 115 10.57 -11.42 2.62
C ASN A 115 11.25 -10.46 3.59
N GLY A 116 11.31 -9.17 3.26
CA GLY A 116 11.83 -8.15 4.18
C GLY A 116 11.03 -8.03 5.48
N VAL A 117 9.71 -8.24 5.44
CA VAL A 117 8.89 -8.32 6.69
C VAL A 117 9.30 -9.53 7.52
N ILE A 118 9.41 -10.71 6.90
CA ILE A 118 9.79 -11.97 7.57
C ILE A 118 11.19 -11.87 8.17
N ASP A 119 12.18 -11.45 7.39
CA ASP A 119 13.57 -11.35 7.80
C ASP A 119 13.77 -10.37 8.98
N ASN A 120 13.13 -9.19 8.90
CA ASN A 120 13.18 -8.22 9.98
C ASN A 120 12.46 -8.72 11.24
N PHE A 121 11.33 -9.44 11.09
CA PHE A 121 10.61 -10.02 12.22
C PHE A 121 11.46 -11.11 12.90
N ILE A 122 12.01 -12.06 12.16
CA ILE A 122 12.86 -13.12 12.70
C ILE A 122 14.11 -12.52 13.37
N GLY A 123 14.78 -11.60 12.66
CA GLY A 123 15.99 -10.94 13.18
C GLY A 123 15.79 -10.19 14.48
N GLU A 124 14.56 -9.68 14.73
CA GLU A 124 14.24 -8.96 15.96
C GLU A 124 13.64 -9.85 17.06
N PHE A 125 12.82 -10.85 16.70
CA PHE A 125 11.92 -11.51 17.65
C PHE A 125 12.11 -13.01 17.82
N LYS A 126 13.10 -13.64 17.21
CA LYS A 126 13.25 -15.10 17.28
C LYS A 126 13.25 -15.67 18.71
N ASN A 127 13.65 -14.88 19.71
CA ASN A 127 13.73 -15.28 21.12
C ASN A 127 12.57 -14.73 21.98
N ASP A 128 11.55 -14.14 21.39
CA ASP A 128 10.41 -13.52 22.09
C ASP A 128 9.11 -14.32 21.86
N ASP A 129 8.18 -14.26 22.81
CA ASP A 129 6.85 -14.87 22.72
C ASP A 129 5.91 -13.96 21.92
N VAL A 130 6.13 -13.88 20.61
CA VAL A 130 5.39 -13.02 19.67
C VAL A 130 5.18 -13.72 18.33
N GLY A 131 4.09 -13.40 17.64
CA GLY A 131 3.76 -14.01 16.35
C GLY A 131 3.81 -13.02 15.18
N LEU A 132 4.03 -13.58 14.00
CA LEU A 132 3.78 -12.94 12.71
C LEU A 132 2.71 -13.73 11.98
N LEU A 133 1.61 -13.10 11.65
CA LEU A 133 0.52 -13.65 10.85
C LEU A 133 0.59 -13.05 9.46
N LEU A 134 0.73 -13.90 8.46
CA LEU A 134 0.85 -13.52 7.07
C LEU A 134 -0.40 -13.97 6.33
N LYS A 135 -1.22 -13.03 5.86
CA LYS A 135 -2.33 -13.28 4.95
C LYS A 135 -1.82 -13.01 3.53
N LEU A 136 -1.48 -14.09 2.83
CA LEU A 136 -0.80 -14.00 1.53
C LEU A 136 -1.51 -14.80 0.46
N ASN A 137 -1.53 -14.24 -0.74
CA ASN A 137 -1.77 -14.95 -1.99
C ASN A 137 -0.58 -14.68 -2.93
N GLY A 138 -0.26 -15.60 -3.83
CA GLY A 138 0.66 -15.36 -4.94
C GLY A 138 -0.07 -14.65 -6.07
N ALA A 139 -0.35 -15.35 -7.18
CA ALA A 139 -1.14 -14.80 -8.29
C ALA A 139 -2.65 -14.80 -7.98
N ASN A 140 -3.13 -15.84 -7.29
CA ASN A 140 -4.54 -16.03 -6.93
C ASN A 140 -4.66 -16.91 -5.67
N ASP A 141 -5.84 -17.43 -5.36
CA ASP A 141 -6.12 -18.27 -4.20
C ASP A 141 -6.22 -19.78 -4.53
N SER A 142 -5.68 -20.19 -5.66
CA SER A 142 -5.76 -21.60 -6.11
C SER A 142 -4.87 -22.52 -5.27
N VAL A 143 -5.16 -23.82 -5.35
CA VAL A 143 -4.33 -24.88 -4.76
C VAL A 143 -2.90 -24.84 -5.32
N ILE A 144 -2.75 -24.53 -6.61
CA ILE A 144 -1.43 -24.39 -7.25
C ILE A 144 -0.66 -23.23 -6.64
N ASP A 145 -1.34 -22.10 -6.39
CA ASP A 145 -0.74 -20.93 -5.74
C ASP A 145 -0.26 -21.28 -4.32
N PHE A 146 -1.06 -22.01 -3.57
CA PHE A 146 -0.66 -22.52 -2.25
C PHE A 146 0.57 -23.42 -2.31
N HIS A 147 0.64 -24.33 -3.27
CA HIS A 147 1.81 -25.21 -3.46
C HIS A 147 3.09 -24.42 -3.79
N ASN A 148 2.97 -23.30 -4.47
CA ASN A 148 4.13 -22.43 -4.75
C ASN A 148 4.61 -21.65 -3.52
N ILE A 149 3.70 -21.30 -2.61
CA ILE A 149 4.01 -20.54 -1.38
C ILE A 149 4.48 -21.45 -0.24
N LYS A 150 3.89 -22.65 -0.13
CA LYS A 150 4.11 -23.60 0.97
C LYS A 150 5.58 -23.93 1.25
N PRO A 151 6.46 -24.18 0.25
CA PRO A 151 7.86 -24.52 0.52
C PRO A 151 8.62 -23.47 1.32
N MET A 152 8.34 -22.19 1.11
CA MET A 152 8.93 -21.11 1.90
C MET A 152 8.58 -21.26 3.39
N PHE A 153 7.30 -21.57 3.70
CA PHE A 153 6.85 -21.74 5.07
C PHE A 153 7.33 -23.04 5.70
N ASP A 154 7.41 -24.13 4.93
CA ASP A 154 7.97 -25.39 5.39
C ASP A 154 9.45 -25.21 5.80
N ASN A 155 10.22 -24.46 5.04
CA ASN A 155 11.60 -24.12 5.36
C ASN A 155 11.71 -23.26 6.63
N ILE A 156 10.89 -22.20 6.75
CA ILE A 156 10.84 -21.36 7.96
C ILE A 156 10.49 -22.21 9.18
N LYS A 157 9.51 -23.10 9.08
CA LYS A 157 9.11 -23.99 10.17
C LYS A 157 10.22 -24.94 10.57
N LYS A 158 10.92 -25.54 9.59
CA LYS A 158 12.07 -26.41 9.82
C LYS A 158 13.16 -25.67 10.58
N THR A 159 13.59 -24.50 10.07
CA THR A 159 14.64 -23.69 10.72
C THR A 159 14.22 -23.25 12.12
N SER A 160 12.95 -22.86 12.30
CA SER A 160 12.41 -22.50 13.62
C SER A 160 12.55 -23.60 14.66
N ILE A 161 12.32 -24.86 14.26
CA ILE A 161 12.48 -26.04 15.14
C ILE A 161 13.96 -26.30 15.42
N GLU A 162 14.81 -26.29 14.39
CA GLU A 162 16.23 -26.56 14.48
C GLU A 162 16.96 -25.53 15.36
N GLU A 163 16.59 -24.24 15.25
CA GLU A 163 17.20 -23.16 16.04
C GLU A 163 16.46 -22.86 17.35
N GLY A 164 15.37 -23.55 17.64
CA GLY A 164 14.61 -23.38 18.89
C GLY A 164 13.98 -21.99 19.05
N TRP A 165 13.38 -21.43 17.99
CA TRP A 165 12.75 -20.11 18.06
C TRP A 165 11.54 -20.11 19.01
N LYS A 166 11.39 -19.03 19.76
CA LYS A 166 10.20 -18.78 20.58
C LYS A 166 9.08 -18.16 19.79
N CYS A 167 9.40 -17.28 18.84
CA CYS A 167 8.42 -16.66 17.97
C CYS A 167 7.69 -17.69 17.07
N SER A 168 6.54 -17.28 16.52
CA SER A 168 5.81 -18.09 15.53
C SER A 168 5.52 -17.29 14.28
N ILE A 169 5.51 -17.97 13.12
CA ILE A 169 5.09 -17.42 11.85
C ILE A 169 3.96 -18.30 11.30
N ASN A 170 2.82 -17.68 11.05
CA ASN A 170 1.59 -18.35 10.60
C ASN A 170 1.17 -17.82 9.24
N LEU A 171 0.63 -18.70 8.38
CA LEU A 171 0.14 -18.35 7.05
C LEU A 171 -1.37 -18.56 6.98
N ILE A 172 -2.08 -17.57 6.46
CA ILE A 172 -3.42 -17.67 5.91
C ILE A 172 -3.30 -17.52 4.40
N HIS A 173 -3.68 -18.55 3.66
CA HIS A 173 -3.76 -18.53 2.20
C HIS A 173 -5.22 -18.67 1.76
N GLY A 174 -5.55 -18.16 0.58
CA GLY A 174 -6.89 -18.21 0.03
C GLY A 174 -7.68 -16.92 0.28
N ASN A 175 -8.84 -16.79 -0.36
CA ASN A 175 -9.69 -15.61 -0.21
C ASN A 175 -10.46 -15.65 1.12
N LEU A 176 -10.58 -14.50 1.71
CA LEU A 176 -11.48 -14.23 2.83
C LEU A 176 -12.58 -13.28 2.35
N THR A 177 -13.79 -13.42 2.88
CA THR A 177 -14.84 -12.42 2.66
C THR A 177 -14.47 -11.08 3.31
N ASN A 178 -15.18 -10.01 2.99
CA ASN A 178 -14.94 -8.71 3.63
C ASN A 178 -15.16 -8.78 5.15
N GLU A 179 -16.17 -9.52 5.59
CA GLU A 179 -16.50 -9.74 7.01
C GLU A 179 -15.39 -10.53 7.72
N GLN A 180 -14.83 -11.55 7.05
CA GLN A 180 -13.70 -12.31 7.57
C GLN A 180 -12.42 -11.47 7.59
N MET A 181 -12.16 -10.66 6.56
CA MET A 181 -11.04 -9.72 6.58
C MET A 181 -11.17 -8.71 7.72
N ASN A 182 -12.37 -8.17 7.94
CA ASN A 182 -12.62 -7.28 9.08
C ASN A 182 -12.43 -7.99 10.41
N GLY A 183 -12.90 -9.26 10.53
CA GLY A 183 -12.65 -10.13 11.69
C GLY A 183 -11.15 -10.39 11.93
N LEU A 184 -10.37 -10.56 10.85
CA LEU A 184 -8.92 -10.71 10.94
C LEU A 184 -8.25 -9.46 11.52
N TYR A 185 -8.62 -8.26 11.04
CA TYR A 185 -8.09 -7.01 11.58
C TYR A 185 -8.55 -6.75 13.01
N SER A 186 -9.76 -7.13 13.39
CA SER A 186 -10.31 -6.92 14.74
C SER A 186 -9.99 -8.06 15.73
N HIS A 187 -9.30 -9.12 15.29
CA HIS A 187 -8.99 -10.26 16.14
C HIS A 187 -8.16 -9.85 17.37
N PRO A 188 -8.54 -10.26 18.61
CA PRO A 188 -7.95 -9.76 19.84
C PRO A 188 -6.45 -10.05 20.00
N LYS A 189 -5.92 -11.07 19.33
CA LYS A 189 -4.48 -11.39 19.32
C LYS A 189 -3.69 -10.70 18.19
N VAL A 190 -4.36 -10.03 17.26
CA VAL A 190 -3.71 -9.19 16.22
C VAL A 190 -3.53 -7.79 16.78
N LYS A 191 -2.30 -7.38 17.03
CA LYS A 191 -1.97 -6.16 17.77
C LYS A 191 -1.34 -5.07 16.92
N ALA A 192 -0.70 -5.41 15.81
CA ALA A 192 -0.06 -4.45 14.94
C ALA A 192 -0.09 -4.92 13.48
N PHE A 193 -0.18 -4.00 12.56
CA PHE A 193 -0.05 -4.25 11.13
C PHE A 193 1.33 -3.82 10.65
N VAL A 194 1.99 -4.63 9.84
CA VAL A 194 3.31 -4.31 9.28
C VAL A 194 3.31 -4.48 7.77
N SER A 195 3.77 -3.43 7.08
CA SER A 195 4.00 -3.46 5.63
C SER A 195 5.27 -2.69 5.29
N LEU A 196 6.28 -3.41 4.82
CA LEU A 196 7.55 -2.84 4.37
C LEU A 196 7.58 -2.70 2.85
N THR A 197 6.42 -2.44 2.26
CA THR A 197 6.25 -2.26 0.81
C THR A 197 7.18 -1.19 0.26
N HIS A 198 7.67 -1.39 -0.96
CA HIS A 198 8.50 -0.42 -1.66
C HIS A 198 7.71 0.76 -2.23
N GLY A 199 6.37 0.66 -2.27
CA GLY A 199 5.47 1.72 -2.70
C GLY A 199 4.03 1.24 -2.83
N GLU A 200 3.09 2.16 -2.64
CA GLU A 200 1.65 1.93 -2.79
C GLU A 200 1.01 3.10 -3.55
N GLY A 201 0.13 2.80 -4.49
CA GLY A 201 -0.73 3.81 -5.07
C GLY A 201 -1.65 4.43 -4.02
N PHE A 202 -2.27 3.56 -3.18
CA PHE A 202 -3.07 3.95 -2.01
C PHE A 202 -2.70 3.13 -0.77
N GLY A 203 -2.72 1.79 -0.84
CA GLY A 203 -2.41 0.89 0.26
C GLY A 203 -3.65 0.44 1.03
N LEU A 204 -4.61 -0.21 0.37
CA LEU A 204 -5.85 -0.67 0.98
C LEU A 204 -5.65 -1.49 2.28
N PRO A 205 -4.76 -2.50 2.36
CA PRO A 205 -4.56 -3.24 3.60
C PRO A 205 -4.06 -2.38 4.77
N LEU A 206 -3.24 -1.36 4.50
CA LEU A 206 -2.81 -0.38 5.49
C LEU A 206 -3.98 0.51 5.95
N TYR A 207 -4.87 0.87 5.02
CA TYR A 207 -6.06 1.66 5.31
C TYR A 207 -7.04 0.89 6.17
N GLU A 208 -7.32 -0.36 5.82
CA GLU A 208 -8.19 -1.29 6.56
C GLU A 208 -7.67 -1.51 7.98
N ALA A 209 -6.37 -1.76 8.14
CA ALA A 209 -5.75 -1.91 9.45
C ALA A 209 -5.90 -0.63 10.31
N ALA A 210 -5.63 0.54 9.71
CA ALA A 210 -5.75 1.82 10.39
C ALA A 210 -7.21 2.15 10.75
N TYR A 211 -8.16 1.79 9.90
CA TYR A 211 -9.60 1.93 10.15
C TYR A 211 -10.03 1.09 11.36
N ASN A 212 -9.50 -0.12 11.48
CA ASN A 212 -9.77 -1.06 12.58
C ASN A 212 -8.95 -0.77 13.86
N ASN A 213 -8.42 0.43 14.00
CA ASN A 213 -7.67 0.87 15.19
C ASN A 213 -6.36 0.09 15.45
N ILE A 214 -5.80 -0.60 14.47
CA ILE A 214 -4.56 -1.33 14.63
C ILE A 214 -3.36 -0.38 14.44
N PRO A 215 -2.37 -0.38 15.34
CA PRO A 215 -1.10 0.29 15.13
C PRO A 215 -0.43 -0.16 13.83
N VAL A 216 -0.08 0.77 12.96
CA VAL A 216 0.54 0.50 11.66
C VAL A 216 2.03 0.78 11.70
N ILE A 217 2.83 -0.13 11.17
CA ILE A 217 4.27 0.01 10.87
C ILE A 217 4.42 -0.02 9.37
N ALA A 218 4.95 1.04 8.77
CA ALA A 218 5.04 1.12 7.31
C ALA A 218 6.22 1.96 6.84
N THR A 219 6.64 1.74 5.60
CA THR A 219 7.59 2.61 4.89
C THR A 219 7.09 4.06 4.88
N ASP A 220 7.95 5.03 5.17
CA ASP A 220 7.58 6.45 5.25
C ASP A 220 7.47 7.12 3.87
N TRP A 221 6.86 6.43 2.89
CA TRP A 221 6.80 6.88 1.51
C TRP A 221 5.56 6.35 0.78
N SER A 222 5.06 7.14 -0.18
CA SER A 222 4.00 6.85 -1.16
C SER A 222 2.55 7.07 -0.68
N GLY A 223 1.57 6.48 -1.37
CA GLY A 223 0.15 6.83 -1.28
C GLY A 223 -0.48 6.66 0.10
N HIS A 224 -0.04 5.69 0.89
CA HIS A 224 -0.59 5.46 2.24
C HIS A 224 -0.29 6.58 3.25
N LEU A 225 0.61 7.51 2.92
CA LEU A 225 0.84 8.69 3.75
C LEU A 225 -0.37 9.64 3.78
N ASP A 226 -1.27 9.55 2.81
CA ASP A 226 -2.45 10.41 2.75
C ASP A 226 -3.39 10.20 3.93
N PHE A 227 -3.50 8.99 4.42
CA PHE A 227 -4.37 8.64 5.54
C PHE A 227 -3.61 8.31 6.83
N LEU A 228 -2.33 7.90 6.79
CA LEU A 228 -1.54 7.62 7.99
C LEU A 228 -0.96 8.87 8.66
N VAL A 229 -1.12 10.04 8.01
CA VAL A 229 -0.62 11.32 8.51
C VAL A 229 -1.76 12.29 8.71
N THR A 230 -2.04 12.64 9.95
CA THR A 230 -3.01 13.69 10.26
C THR A 230 -2.40 15.07 9.99
N ARG A 231 -3.19 15.97 9.43
CA ARG A 231 -2.79 17.35 9.09
C ARG A 231 -3.72 18.34 9.76
N THR A 232 -3.14 19.33 10.40
CA THR A 232 -3.83 20.53 10.85
C THR A 232 -3.19 21.73 10.16
N ALA A 233 -3.78 22.93 10.26
CA ALA A 233 -3.20 24.15 9.67
C ALA A 233 -1.75 24.41 10.11
N LYS A 234 -1.37 23.95 11.31
CA LYS A 234 -0.05 24.22 11.93
C LYS A 234 0.88 23.00 11.99
N ARG A 235 0.39 21.77 11.77
CA ARG A 235 1.19 20.57 12.06
C ARG A 235 0.80 19.37 11.18
N ARG A 236 1.83 18.68 10.72
CA ARG A 236 1.73 17.34 10.12
C ARG A 236 2.24 16.32 11.16
N THR A 237 1.42 15.32 11.50
CA THR A 237 1.75 14.34 12.53
C THR A 237 1.55 12.92 12.00
N LYS A 238 2.62 12.13 12.03
CA LYS A 238 2.57 10.70 11.69
C LYS A 238 1.88 9.94 12.82
N GLN A 239 0.80 9.26 12.50
CA GLN A 239 0.05 8.45 13.47
C GLN A 239 0.47 6.96 13.41
N PHE A 240 1.48 6.62 12.66
CA PHE A 240 2.03 5.29 12.45
C PHE A 240 3.53 5.24 12.77
N ALA A 241 4.08 4.04 12.91
CA ALA A 241 5.51 3.81 13.09
C ALA A 241 6.19 3.86 11.72
N ALA A 242 6.64 5.05 11.36
CA ALA A 242 7.23 5.34 10.06
C ALA A 242 8.65 4.80 9.97
N VAL A 243 8.90 3.88 9.06
CA VAL A 243 10.20 3.26 8.79
C VAL A 243 10.97 4.08 7.78
N LYS A 244 12.21 4.40 8.09
CA LYS A 244 13.12 5.11 7.18
C LYS A 244 13.38 4.31 5.91
N TYR A 245 13.68 4.99 4.83
CA TYR A 245 13.91 4.39 3.51
C TYR A 245 14.93 5.18 2.71
N GLU A 246 15.41 4.55 1.64
CA GLU A 246 16.19 5.16 0.57
C GLU A 246 15.52 4.86 -0.77
N LEU A 247 15.45 5.84 -1.67
CA LEU A 247 14.95 5.60 -3.04
C LEU A 247 16.07 5.00 -3.90
N LYS A 248 15.83 3.79 -4.40
CA LYS A 248 16.73 3.07 -5.32
C LYS A 248 15.96 2.65 -6.56
N GLN A 249 16.68 2.49 -7.66
CA GLN A 249 16.13 1.99 -8.91
C GLN A 249 15.41 0.65 -8.70
N ILE A 250 14.30 0.45 -9.40
CA ILE A 250 13.57 -0.81 -9.37
C ILE A 250 14.41 -1.94 -9.98
N PRO A 251 14.25 -3.20 -9.55
CA PRO A 251 14.95 -4.31 -10.16
C PRO A 251 14.40 -4.56 -11.58
N GLU A 252 15.26 -5.05 -12.47
CA GLU A 252 14.91 -5.35 -13.85
C GLU A 252 13.68 -6.28 -13.96
N SER A 253 13.57 -7.25 -13.04
CA SER A 253 12.43 -8.18 -12.96
C SER A 253 11.09 -7.51 -12.62
N ALA A 254 11.09 -6.27 -12.18
CA ALA A 254 9.88 -5.51 -11.88
C ALA A 254 9.52 -4.51 -13.00
N VAL A 255 10.38 -4.35 -13.99
CA VAL A 255 10.11 -3.49 -15.14
C VAL A 255 8.90 -4.02 -15.90
N TRP A 256 7.96 -3.15 -16.16
CA TRP A 256 6.77 -3.43 -16.94
C TRP A 256 6.59 -2.30 -17.95
N ASP A 257 6.92 -2.60 -19.20
CA ASP A 257 6.85 -1.63 -20.30
C ASP A 257 5.53 -0.87 -20.28
N THR A 258 5.59 0.41 -20.55
CA THR A 258 4.46 1.36 -20.51
C THR A 258 3.84 1.63 -19.14
N VAL A 259 4.30 0.97 -18.07
CA VAL A 259 3.81 1.16 -16.70
C VAL A 259 4.94 1.48 -15.72
N LEU A 260 5.87 0.54 -15.49
CA LEU A 260 7.01 0.70 -14.58
C LEU A 260 8.32 0.80 -15.37
N GLN A 261 8.87 2.00 -15.42
CA GLN A 261 10.09 2.29 -16.18
C GLN A 261 11.33 1.84 -15.43
N ALA A 262 12.33 1.33 -16.17
CA ALA A 262 13.57 0.79 -15.61
C ALA A 262 14.36 1.80 -14.75
N ASP A 263 14.26 3.09 -15.06
CA ASP A 263 14.93 4.17 -14.35
C ASP A 263 14.06 4.78 -13.22
N SER A 264 12.88 4.25 -12.97
CA SER A 264 12.04 4.63 -11.83
C SER A 264 12.56 4.04 -10.52
N LYS A 265 12.13 4.61 -9.40
CA LYS A 265 12.62 4.23 -8.08
C LYS A 265 11.51 3.76 -7.16
N TRP A 266 11.88 2.83 -6.29
CA TRP A 266 11.14 2.37 -5.14
C TRP A 266 11.82 2.77 -3.83
N ALA A 267 11.05 2.81 -2.75
CA ALA A 267 11.55 2.99 -1.39
C ALA A 267 12.02 1.67 -0.80
N TYR A 268 13.31 1.56 -0.52
CA TYR A 268 13.92 0.43 0.19
C TYR A 268 14.11 0.80 1.66
N VAL A 269 13.50 0.03 2.55
CA VAL A 269 13.52 0.33 3.98
C VAL A 269 14.90 0.14 4.60
N ASP A 270 15.19 0.94 5.63
CA ASP A 270 16.27 0.69 6.56
C ASP A 270 15.85 -0.45 7.51
N ASN A 271 16.49 -1.62 7.37
CA ASN A 271 16.14 -2.82 8.12
C ASN A 271 16.35 -2.65 9.63
N GLU A 272 17.37 -1.91 10.06
CA GLU A 272 17.59 -1.65 11.48
C GLU A 272 16.53 -0.71 12.05
N ASP A 273 16.06 0.28 11.27
CA ASP A 273 14.95 1.13 11.69
C ASP A 273 13.63 0.33 11.70
N ALA A 274 13.41 -0.59 10.73
CA ALA A 274 12.24 -1.47 10.70
C ALA A 274 12.14 -2.33 11.97
N LYS A 275 13.22 -3.01 12.34
CA LYS A 275 13.32 -3.79 13.60
C LYS A 275 13.05 -2.93 14.83
N LYS A 276 13.67 -1.75 14.91
CA LYS A 276 13.44 -0.79 16.01
C LYS A 276 11.98 -0.34 16.10
N LYS A 277 11.30 -0.09 14.97
CA LYS A 277 9.89 0.30 14.94
C LYS A 277 8.97 -0.85 15.37
N MET A 278 9.23 -2.07 14.91
CA MET A 278 8.50 -3.24 15.39
C MET A 278 8.67 -3.42 16.90
N ARG A 279 9.89 -3.31 17.42
CA ARG A 279 10.18 -3.41 18.85
C ARG A 279 9.52 -2.28 19.66
N ASP A 280 9.51 -1.05 19.16
CA ASP A 280 8.85 0.07 19.83
C ASP A 280 7.33 -0.14 19.90
N VAL A 281 6.72 -0.64 18.82
CA VAL A 281 5.28 -0.96 18.82
C VAL A 281 4.96 -2.08 19.82
N TYR A 282 5.76 -3.15 19.85
CA TYR A 282 5.59 -4.25 20.79
C TYR A 282 5.72 -3.80 22.25
N LYS A 283 6.82 -3.12 22.59
CA LYS A 283 7.09 -2.69 23.97
C LYS A 283 6.19 -1.56 24.46
N ASN A 284 5.80 -0.66 23.59
CA ASN A 284 5.04 0.54 23.91
C ASN A 284 3.63 0.51 23.30
N TYR A 285 3.00 -0.68 23.28
CA TYR A 285 1.74 -0.93 22.61
C TYR A 285 0.65 0.10 22.93
N SER A 286 0.40 0.40 24.21
CA SER A 286 -0.63 1.36 24.63
C SER A 286 -0.46 2.76 24.02
N LYS A 287 0.77 3.21 23.80
CA LYS A 287 1.07 4.49 23.11
C LYS A 287 0.63 4.43 21.65
N TRP A 288 0.93 3.31 20.97
CA TRP A 288 0.63 3.15 19.57
C TRP A 288 -0.86 2.85 19.32
N GLU A 289 -1.49 2.10 20.19
CA GLU A 289 -2.94 1.90 20.20
C GLU A 289 -3.71 3.23 20.31
N LYS A 290 -3.30 4.11 21.22
CA LYS A 290 -3.88 5.47 21.34
C LYS A 290 -3.73 6.27 20.06
N LYS A 291 -2.58 6.17 19.37
CA LYS A 291 -2.38 6.81 18.06
C LYS A 291 -3.28 6.22 16.98
N ALA A 292 -3.41 4.91 16.93
CA ALA A 292 -4.27 4.22 15.97
C ALA A 292 -5.75 4.62 16.16
N LYS A 293 -6.26 4.63 17.40
CA LYS A 293 -7.62 5.09 17.74
C LYS A 293 -7.84 6.56 17.33
N LYS A 294 -6.84 7.42 17.59
CA LYS A 294 -6.90 8.82 17.14
C LYS A 294 -6.92 8.93 15.62
N LEU A 295 -6.16 8.10 14.92
CA LEU A 295 -6.14 8.10 13.46
C LEU A 295 -7.48 7.67 12.90
N SER A 296 -8.00 6.53 13.36
CA SER A 296 -9.29 5.99 12.91
C SER A 296 -10.43 7.00 13.06
N SER A 297 -10.47 7.73 14.17
CA SER A 297 -11.49 8.79 14.39
C SER A 297 -11.44 9.96 13.39
N THR A 298 -10.40 10.05 12.58
CA THR A 298 -10.27 11.09 11.53
C THR A 298 -10.79 10.65 10.17
N PHE A 299 -11.08 9.37 9.99
CA PHE A 299 -11.54 8.84 8.72
C PHE A 299 -12.95 9.34 8.40
N LYS A 300 -13.17 9.56 7.11
CA LYS A 300 -14.40 10.13 6.61
C LYS A 300 -15.32 9.03 6.11
N GLY A 301 -16.61 9.19 6.37
CA GLY A 301 -17.65 8.31 5.83
C GLY A 301 -17.78 8.40 4.31
N GLU A 302 -18.54 7.51 3.72
CA GLU A 302 -18.72 7.39 2.27
C GLU A 302 -19.19 8.69 1.63
N GLN A 303 -20.16 9.39 2.24
CA GLN A 303 -20.71 10.63 1.68
C GLN A 303 -19.65 11.69 1.40
N TYR A 304 -18.67 11.86 2.29
CA TYR A 304 -17.56 12.80 2.06
C TYR A 304 -16.76 12.47 0.80
N TRP A 305 -16.58 11.19 0.50
CA TRP A 305 -15.82 10.76 -0.67
C TRP A 305 -16.65 10.88 -1.94
N TYR A 306 -17.95 10.62 -1.89
CA TYR A 306 -18.87 10.85 -3.00
C TYR A 306 -18.94 12.33 -3.35
N ASP A 307 -19.08 13.23 -2.38
CA ASP A 307 -19.10 14.66 -2.61
C ASP A 307 -17.78 15.15 -3.23
N LYS A 308 -16.67 14.62 -2.74
CA LYS A 308 -15.33 14.93 -3.27
C LYS A 308 -15.17 14.43 -4.71
N PHE A 309 -15.71 13.26 -5.02
CA PHE A 309 -15.66 12.68 -6.36
C PHE A 309 -16.55 13.46 -7.33
N ASN A 310 -17.77 13.80 -6.93
CA ASN A 310 -18.69 14.62 -7.71
C ASN A 310 -18.10 15.99 -8.01
N LYS A 311 -17.48 16.63 -7.02
CA LYS A 311 -16.76 17.89 -7.22
C LYS A 311 -15.59 17.73 -8.19
N ALA A 312 -14.84 16.65 -8.11
CA ALA A 312 -13.74 16.37 -9.03
C ALA A 312 -14.25 16.15 -10.46
N LEU A 313 -15.42 15.57 -10.64
CA LEU A 313 -16.09 15.42 -11.95
C LEU A 313 -16.75 16.70 -12.46
N ASN A 314 -16.79 17.78 -11.66
CA ASN A 314 -17.58 18.99 -11.94
C ASN A 314 -19.09 18.71 -12.14
N LEU A 315 -19.58 17.64 -11.57
CA LEU A 315 -21.02 17.40 -11.47
C LEU A 315 -21.53 18.35 -10.38
N GLY A 316 -22.24 19.39 -10.78
CA GLY A 316 -22.83 20.37 -9.87
C GLY A 316 -23.72 19.68 -8.83
N ASP A 317 -23.92 20.35 -7.68
CA ASP A 317 -24.84 19.89 -6.66
C ASP A 317 -26.22 19.63 -7.28
N SER A 318 -26.59 18.37 -7.41
CA SER A 318 -27.93 17.94 -7.88
C SER A 318 -28.87 17.84 -6.69
#